data_d897ae62cb9ada52269ae45d1607f076
#
_entry.id   d897ae62cb9ada52269ae45d1607f076
#
_cell.length_a   1.000
_cell.length_b   1.000
_cell.length_c   1.000
_cell.angle_alpha   90.00
_cell.angle_beta   90.00
_cell.angle_gamma   90.00
#
_symmetry.space_group_name_H-M   'P 1'
#
loop_
_entity.id
_entity.type
_entity.pdbx_description
1 polymer ?
#
loop_
_entity_poly.entity_id
_entity_poly.type
_entity_poly.pdbx_seq_one_letter_code
_entity_poly.pdbx_strand_id
1 'polypeptide(L)'
;VMALGLSSLGLILLPPRRIAFALGFVVCAGLMAWAFWLEHIEGLSPCPLCMFQRVAVVAIGLIFLAGAFHDPGRVGAWIYAGLLFVASASGAALATRQVWLQSLPKDQVPACGMGLSYMMDTLPFVDVIRRVLEGSGECADKGWVFLGLSIAGWTLSFFVAIAVAGFALVKRD
;
A
#
# COMPACT_ATOMS: atom_id res chain seq x y z
N VAL A 1 -24.76 -22.45 -17.73
CA VAL A 1 -25.64 -22.48 -16.54
C VAL A 1 -24.82 -22.55 -15.25
N MET A 2 -23.64 -23.19 -15.25
CA MET A 2 -22.79 -23.34 -14.03
C MET A 2 -22.00 -22.06 -13.65
N ALA A 3 -21.65 -21.21 -14.61
CA ALA A 3 -20.90 -19.96 -14.35
C ALA A 3 -21.73 -18.88 -13.67
N LEU A 4 -23.05 -18.85 -13.86
CA LEU A 4 -23.97 -17.90 -13.23
C LEU A 4 -24.19 -18.19 -11.72
N GLY A 5 -24.06 -19.42 -11.30
CA GLY A 5 -24.25 -19.82 -9.88
C GLY A 5 -23.12 -19.40 -8.97
N LEU A 6 -21.85 -19.41 -9.44
CA LEU A 6 -20.68 -18.99 -8.67
C LEU A 6 -20.63 -17.47 -8.44
N SER A 7 -21.09 -16.69 -9.42
CA SER A 7 -21.16 -15.23 -9.29
C SER A 7 -22.21 -14.80 -8.25
N SER A 8 -23.34 -15.50 -8.17
CA SER A 8 -24.41 -15.20 -7.20
C SER A 8 -24.03 -15.60 -5.77
N LEU A 9 -23.31 -16.68 -5.60
CA LEU A 9 -22.88 -17.16 -4.28
C LEU A 9 -21.82 -16.24 -3.67
N GLY A 10 -20.89 -15.71 -4.50
CA GLY A 10 -19.90 -14.74 -4.08
C GLY A 10 -20.50 -13.39 -3.67
N LEU A 11 -21.64 -13.00 -4.26
CA LEU A 11 -22.32 -11.75 -3.96
C LEU A 11 -23.07 -11.79 -2.61
N ILE A 12 -23.56 -12.96 -2.20
CA ILE A 12 -24.31 -13.17 -0.94
C ILE A 12 -23.37 -13.18 0.28
N LEU A 13 -22.10 -13.55 0.10
CA LEU A 13 -21.11 -13.64 1.20
C LEU A 13 -20.38 -12.33 1.50
N LEU A 14 -20.57 -11.29 0.69
CA LEU A 14 -19.90 -10.01 0.91
C LEU A 14 -20.67 -9.17 1.96
N PRO A 15 -19.99 -8.65 3.00
CA PRO A 15 -20.62 -7.84 4.05
C PRO A 15 -21.21 -6.54 3.46
N PRO A 16 -22.21 -5.89 4.11
CA PRO A 16 -22.73 -4.59 3.66
C PRO A 16 -21.60 -3.57 3.46
N ARG A 17 -21.78 -2.61 2.55
CA ARG A 17 -20.72 -1.66 2.14
C ARG A 17 -20.01 -1.04 3.33
N ARG A 18 -20.76 -0.55 4.30
CA ARG A 18 -20.22 0.06 5.52
C ARG A 18 -19.24 -0.86 6.24
N ILE A 19 -19.60 -2.15 6.37
CA ILE A 19 -18.73 -3.16 7.00
C ILE A 19 -17.50 -3.43 6.14
N ALA A 20 -17.63 -3.47 4.81
CA ALA A 20 -16.49 -3.66 3.92
C ALA A 20 -15.49 -2.48 4.04
N PHE A 21 -15.97 -1.24 4.11
CA PHE A 21 -15.14 -0.08 4.37
C PHE A 21 -14.48 -0.14 5.76
N ALA A 22 -15.23 -0.50 6.80
CA ALA A 22 -14.68 -0.65 8.15
C ALA A 22 -13.59 -1.73 8.22
N LEU A 23 -13.80 -2.89 7.57
CA LEU A 23 -12.79 -3.94 7.48
C LEU A 23 -11.54 -3.48 6.73
N GLY A 24 -11.69 -2.73 5.63
CA GLY A 24 -10.56 -2.13 4.91
C GLY A 24 -9.72 -1.22 5.82
N PHE A 25 -10.37 -0.39 6.63
CA PHE A 25 -9.68 0.45 7.63
C PHE A 25 -8.95 -0.40 8.67
N VAL A 26 -9.60 -1.42 9.23
CA VAL A 26 -8.97 -2.32 10.23
C VAL A 26 -7.74 -3.02 9.67
N VAL A 27 -7.80 -3.47 8.42
CA VAL A 27 -6.64 -4.08 7.73
C VAL A 27 -5.49 -3.06 7.60
N CYS A 28 -5.76 -1.83 7.16
CA CYS A 28 -4.73 -0.78 7.07
C CYS A 28 -4.13 -0.45 8.44
N ALA A 29 -4.97 -0.31 9.47
CA ALA A 29 -4.50 -0.07 10.84
C ALA A 29 -3.65 -1.23 11.38
N GLY A 30 -4.04 -2.46 11.12
CA GLY A 30 -3.28 -3.66 11.48
C GLY A 30 -1.91 -3.71 10.79
N LEU A 31 -1.85 -3.40 9.50
CA LEU A 31 -0.59 -3.33 8.76
C LEU A 31 0.34 -2.23 9.29
N MET A 32 -0.21 -1.07 9.65
CA MET A 32 0.58 0.00 10.27
C MET A 32 1.08 -0.40 11.66
N ALA A 33 0.23 -1.00 12.49
CA ALA A 33 0.65 -1.50 13.80
C ALA A 33 1.76 -2.54 13.67
N TRP A 34 1.66 -3.47 12.72
CA TRP A 34 2.69 -4.46 12.41
C TRP A 34 3.99 -3.81 11.94
N ALA A 35 3.91 -2.80 11.06
CA ALA A 35 5.08 -2.06 10.58
C ALA A 35 5.81 -1.32 11.70
N PHE A 36 5.09 -0.72 12.64
CA PHE A 36 5.67 -0.09 13.83
C PHE A 36 6.27 -1.11 14.80
N TRP A 37 5.63 -2.26 14.95
CA TRP A 37 6.18 -3.35 15.76
C TRP A 37 7.53 -3.85 15.21
N LEU A 38 7.62 -4.10 13.90
CA LEU A 38 8.87 -4.50 13.25
C LEU A 38 9.99 -3.44 13.42
N GLU A 39 9.64 -2.16 13.37
CA GLU A 39 10.60 -1.08 13.53
C GLU A 39 11.12 -0.98 14.96
N HIS A 40 10.23 -1.03 15.97
CA HIS A 40 10.60 -0.75 17.36
C HIS A 40 11.05 -1.99 18.13
N ILE A 41 10.57 -3.15 17.79
CA ILE A 41 10.88 -4.40 18.50
C ILE A 41 11.98 -5.19 17.78
N GLU A 42 11.88 -5.34 16.46
CA GLU A 42 12.88 -6.04 15.66
C GLU A 42 14.04 -5.14 15.20
N GLY A 43 13.94 -3.83 15.45
CA GLY A 43 14.98 -2.85 15.08
C GLY A 43 15.17 -2.66 13.57
N LEU A 44 14.18 -2.99 12.77
CA LEU A 44 14.21 -2.84 11.31
C LEU A 44 14.01 -1.37 10.92
N SER A 45 15.08 -0.67 10.60
CA SER A 45 14.99 0.73 10.14
C SER A 45 14.31 0.83 8.77
N PRO A 46 13.19 1.57 8.65
CA PRO A 46 12.49 1.71 7.38
C PRO A 46 13.29 2.58 6.40
N CYS A 47 13.48 2.11 5.18
CA CYS A 47 14.06 2.88 4.09
C CYS A 47 13.11 4.01 3.63
N PRO A 48 13.60 5.04 2.92
CA PRO A 48 12.76 6.13 2.42
C PRO A 48 11.56 5.68 1.58
N LEU A 49 11.71 4.70 0.68
CA LEU A 49 10.60 4.13 -0.10
C LEU A 49 9.56 3.46 0.80
N CYS A 50 9.99 2.75 1.87
CA CYS A 50 9.08 2.14 2.84
C CYS A 50 8.24 3.19 3.57
N MET A 51 8.84 4.33 3.93
CA MET A 51 8.13 5.44 4.56
C MET A 51 7.03 6.01 3.67
N PHE A 52 7.30 6.22 2.37
CA PHE A 52 6.29 6.67 1.42
C PHE A 52 5.17 5.63 1.19
N GLN A 53 5.50 4.34 1.19
CA GLN A 53 4.48 3.27 1.16
C GLN A 53 3.58 3.31 2.39
N ARG A 54 4.13 3.57 3.59
CA ARG A 54 3.32 3.76 4.82
C ARG A 54 2.36 4.93 4.69
N VAL A 55 2.80 6.05 4.11
CA VAL A 55 1.92 7.20 3.82
C VAL A 55 0.76 6.80 2.90
N ALA A 56 1.04 6.01 1.85
CA ALA A 56 -0.01 5.49 0.96
C ALA A 56 -1.00 4.57 1.70
N VAL A 57 -0.52 3.68 2.59
CA VAL A 57 -1.39 2.81 3.42
C VAL A 57 -2.26 3.64 4.37
N VAL A 58 -1.71 4.69 4.99
CA VAL A 58 -2.48 5.62 5.84
C VAL A 58 -3.54 6.34 5.03
N ALA A 59 -3.20 6.86 3.84
CA ALA A 59 -4.16 7.51 2.95
C ALA A 59 -5.32 6.57 2.57
N ILE A 60 -5.02 5.32 2.20
CA ILE A 60 -6.01 4.28 1.91
C ILE A 60 -6.89 4.02 3.15
N GLY A 61 -6.29 3.91 4.33
CA GLY A 61 -7.00 3.72 5.60
C GLY A 61 -7.97 4.87 5.88
N LEU A 62 -7.57 6.11 5.67
CA LEU A 62 -8.42 7.29 5.85
C LEU A 62 -9.58 7.33 4.84
N ILE A 63 -9.34 6.93 3.58
CA ILE A 63 -10.39 6.80 2.56
C ILE A 63 -11.41 5.73 2.99
N PHE A 64 -10.97 4.59 3.48
CA PHE A 64 -11.84 3.55 4.02
C PHE A 64 -12.63 4.03 5.24
N LEU A 65 -11.97 4.71 6.17
CA LEU A 65 -12.61 5.26 7.35
C LEU A 65 -13.71 6.26 6.98
N ALA A 66 -13.41 7.21 6.09
CA ALA A 66 -14.38 8.18 5.58
C ALA A 66 -15.56 7.48 4.89
N GLY A 67 -15.31 6.46 4.07
CA GLY A 67 -16.36 5.66 3.43
C GLY A 67 -17.24 4.90 4.42
N ALA A 68 -16.68 4.41 5.52
CA ALA A 68 -17.44 3.73 6.57
C ALA A 68 -18.40 4.66 7.32
N PHE A 69 -18.01 5.93 7.54
CA PHE A 69 -18.87 6.94 8.17
C PHE A 69 -19.90 7.52 7.21
N HIS A 70 -19.51 7.75 5.97
CA HIS A 70 -20.34 8.42 4.97
C HIS A 70 -21.41 7.49 4.37
N ASP A 71 -21.20 6.17 4.42
CA ASP A 71 -22.08 5.15 3.83
C ASP A 71 -22.54 5.54 2.40
N PRO A 72 -21.60 5.67 1.44
CA PRO A 72 -21.85 6.32 0.17
C PRO A 72 -22.85 5.53 -0.68
N GLY A 73 -23.80 6.24 -1.30
CA GLY A 73 -24.63 5.69 -2.36
C GLY A 73 -23.80 5.37 -3.63
N ARG A 74 -24.47 4.96 -4.72
CA ARG A 74 -23.81 4.49 -5.96
C ARG A 74 -22.75 5.47 -6.51
N VAL A 75 -23.08 6.75 -6.62
CA VAL A 75 -22.15 7.78 -7.13
C VAL A 75 -20.97 7.95 -6.19
N GLY A 76 -21.23 8.02 -4.88
CA GLY A 76 -20.17 8.10 -3.87
C GLY A 76 -19.25 6.88 -3.90
N ALA A 77 -19.77 5.68 -4.12
CA ALA A 77 -18.97 4.47 -4.24
C ALA A 77 -17.95 4.55 -5.40
N TRP A 78 -18.31 5.13 -6.54
CA TRP A 78 -17.39 5.39 -7.64
C TRP A 78 -16.29 6.37 -7.28
N ILE A 79 -16.61 7.44 -6.53
CA ILE A 79 -15.63 8.41 -6.05
C ILE A 79 -14.63 7.73 -5.11
N TYR A 80 -15.13 6.98 -4.12
CA TYR A 80 -14.26 6.24 -3.20
C TYR A 80 -13.40 5.18 -3.92
N ALA A 81 -13.95 4.46 -4.89
CA ALA A 81 -13.18 3.52 -5.69
C ALA A 81 -12.07 4.21 -6.50
N GLY A 82 -12.36 5.37 -7.08
CA GLY A 82 -11.37 6.19 -7.78
C GLY A 82 -10.25 6.67 -6.85
N LEU A 83 -10.58 7.15 -5.65
CA LEU A 83 -9.59 7.56 -4.64
C LEU A 83 -8.74 6.38 -4.17
N LEU A 84 -9.34 5.23 -3.88
CA LEU A 84 -8.63 4.00 -3.52
C LEU A 84 -7.71 3.54 -4.65
N PHE A 85 -8.17 3.62 -5.90
CA PHE A 85 -7.35 3.26 -7.05
C PHE A 85 -6.12 4.16 -7.19
N VAL A 86 -6.28 5.49 -7.11
CA VAL A 86 -5.17 6.44 -7.21
C VAL A 86 -4.17 6.24 -6.08
N ALA A 87 -4.64 6.12 -4.83
CA ALA A 87 -3.77 5.89 -3.67
C ALA A 87 -3.05 4.53 -3.77
N SER A 88 -3.74 3.47 -4.20
CA SER A 88 -3.15 2.15 -4.38
C SER A 88 -2.17 2.11 -5.55
N ALA A 89 -2.46 2.77 -6.67
CA ALA A 89 -1.57 2.83 -7.81
C ALA A 89 -0.26 3.55 -7.48
N SER A 90 -0.32 4.65 -6.72
CA SER A 90 0.88 5.35 -6.25
C SER A 90 1.71 4.48 -5.29
N GLY A 91 1.08 3.83 -4.33
CA GLY A 91 1.73 2.87 -3.43
C GLY A 91 2.35 1.67 -4.18
N ALA A 92 1.63 1.12 -5.16
CA ALA A 92 2.12 0.02 -6.00
C ALA A 92 3.33 0.44 -6.85
N ALA A 93 3.35 1.66 -7.39
CA ALA A 93 4.50 2.17 -8.13
C ALA A 93 5.76 2.24 -7.24
N LEU A 94 5.63 2.75 -6.00
CA LEU A 94 6.72 2.79 -5.03
C LEU A 94 7.20 1.37 -4.64
N ALA A 95 6.26 0.45 -4.38
CA ALA A 95 6.58 -0.93 -4.04
C ALA A 95 7.23 -1.67 -5.21
N THR A 96 6.77 -1.45 -6.45
CA THR A 96 7.38 -2.02 -7.66
C THR A 96 8.81 -1.52 -7.83
N ARG A 97 9.05 -0.21 -7.63
CA ARG A 97 10.39 0.36 -7.67
C ARG A 97 11.31 -0.30 -6.65
N GLN A 98 10.82 -0.52 -5.43
CA GLN A 98 11.60 -1.17 -4.37
C GLN A 98 11.88 -2.65 -4.69
N VAL A 99 10.91 -3.42 -5.16
CA VAL A 99 11.10 -4.82 -5.59
C VAL A 99 12.12 -4.89 -6.72
N TRP A 100 12.08 -3.93 -7.67
CA TRP A 100 13.06 -3.85 -8.73
C TRP A 100 14.48 -3.60 -8.19
N LEU A 101 14.67 -2.65 -7.25
CA LEU A 101 15.95 -2.40 -6.59
C LEU A 101 16.48 -3.65 -5.87
N GLN A 102 15.60 -4.42 -5.22
CA GLN A 102 15.93 -5.67 -4.54
C GLN A 102 16.33 -6.81 -5.50
N SER A 103 16.02 -6.69 -6.79
CA SER A 103 16.39 -7.65 -7.83
C SER A 103 17.72 -7.35 -8.49
N LEU A 104 18.31 -6.16 -8.26
CA LEU A 104 19.57 -5.76 -8.86
C LEU A 104 20.76 -6.55 -8.28
N PRO A 105 21.78 -6.85 -9.11
CA PRO A 105 23.07 -7.32 -8.64
C PRO A 105 23.73 -6.30 -7.70
N LYS A 106 24.53 -6.75 -6.73
CA LYS A 106 25.12 -5.89 -5.70
C LYS A 106 25.99 -4.75 -6.24
N ASP A 107 26.61 -4.96 -7.40
CA ASP A 107 27.45 -3.99 -8.11
C ASP A 107 26.66 -2.88 -8.79
N GLN A 108 25.34 -3.07 -9.01
CA GLN A 108 24.43 -2.12 -9.64
C GLN A 108 23.50 -1.40 -8.63
N VAL A 109 23.57 -1.79 -7.37
CA VAL A 109 22.79 -1.15 -6.31
C VAL A 109 23.33 0.26 -6.07
N PRO A 110 22.47 1.30 -6.03
CA PRO A 110 22.90 2.66 -5.68
C PRO A 110 23.59 2.70 -4.31
N ALA A 111 24.50 3.66 -4.11
CA ALA A 111 25.11 3.88 -2.80
C ALA A 111 24.05 4.12 -1.73
N CYS A 112 24.37 3.83 -0.44
CA CYS A 112 23.53 4.18 0.67
C CYS A 112 23.21 5.67 0.65
N GLY A 113 21.92 6.00 0.73
CA GLY A 113 21.45 7.38 0.69
C GLY A 113 21.58 8.08 2.05
N MET A 114 21.38 9.38 2.04
CA MET A 114 21.15 10.15 3.26
C MET A 114 19.76 9.78 3.79
N GLY A 115 19.64 9.57 5.12
CA GLY A 115 18.37 9.26 5.76
C GLY A 115 17.29 10.30 5.41
N LEU A 116 16.02 9.88 5.39
CA LEU A 116 14.90 10.75 5.00
C LEU A 116 14.83 12.03 5.83
N SER A 117 15.10 11.95 7.16
CA SER A 117 15.10 13.13 8.04
C SER A 117 16.10 14.17 7.57
N TYR A 118 17.33 13.75 7.27
CA TYR A 118 18.37 14.66 6.78
C TYR A 118 18.02 15.28 5.43
N MET A 119 17.41 14.50 4.52
CA MET A 119 16.96 15.02 3.23
C MET A 119 15.85 16.05 3.39
N MET A 120 14.91 15.83 4.31
CA MET A 120 13.83 16.78 4.59
C MET A 120 14.32 18.10 5.19
N ASP A 121 15.42 18.05 5.98
CA ASP A 121 16.00 19.24 6.60
C ASP A 121 16.90 20.06 5.66
N THR A 122 17.47 19.41 4.63
CA THR A 122 18.54 20.03 3.82
C THR A 122 18.15 20.26 2.35
N LEU A 123 17.13 19.57 1.83
CA LEU A 123 16.74 19.63 0.42
C LEU A 123 15.31 20.18 0.23
N PRO A 124 15.05 20.87 -0.89
CA PRO A 124 13.70 21.20 -1.31
C PRO A 124 12.85 19.90 -1.47
N PHE A 125 11.58 19.98 -1.12
CA PHE A 125 10.66 18.81 -1.13
C PHE A 125 10.64 18.04 -2.46
N VAL A 126 10.73 18.75 -3.59
CA VAL A 126 10.76 18.14 -4.93
C VAL A 126 12.01 17.28 -5.12
N ASP A 127 13.17 17.75 -4.63
CA ASP A 127 14.42 16.99 -4.71
C ASP A 127 14.42 15.79 -3.78
N VAL A 128 13.75 15.89 -2.62
CA VAL A 128 13.52 14.74 -1.73
C VAL A 128 12.72 13.65 -2.46
N ILE A 129 11.59 14.02 -3.08
CA ILE A 129 10.78 13.04 -3.85
C ILE A 129 11.61 12.39 -4.95
N ARG A 130 12.36 13.18 -5.71
CA ARG A 130 13.21 12.68 -6.79
C ARG A 130 14.23 11.66 -6.26
N ARG A 131 14.94 12.00 -5.19
CA ARG A 131 15.94 11.11 -4.57
C ARG A 131 15.33 9.83 -4.01
N VAL A 132 14.15 9.93 -3.38
CA VAL A 132 13.42 8.76 -2.89
C VAL A 132 13.02 7.85 -4.04
N LEU A 133 12.55 8.39 -5.18
CA LEU A 133 12.20 7.61 -6.37
C LEU A 133 13.43 7.00 -7.08
N GLU A 134 14.58 7.67 -7.03
CA GLU A 134 15.86 7.09 -7.49
C GLU A 134 16.24 5.86 -6.66
N GLY A 135 15.85 5.85 -5.38
CA GLY A 135 16.15 4.79 -4.43
C GLY A 135 17.57 4.85 -3.89
N SER A 136 17.79 4.23 -2.75
CA SER A 136 19.09 4.10 -2.08
C SER A 136 19.44 2.65 -1.83
N GLY A 137 20.69 2.36 -1.52
CA GLY A 137 21.16 1.01 -1.23
C GLY A 137 20.37 0.33 -0.10
N GLU A 138 19.91 1.10 0.88
CA GLU A 138 19.04 0.62 1.96
C GLU A 138 17.71 0.06 1.44
N CYS A 139 17.18 0.59 0.31
CA CYS A 139 15.95 0.10 -0.29
C CYS A 139 16.14 -1.23 -1.04
N ALA A 140 17.38 -1.57 -1.41
CA ALA A 140 17.72 -2.81 -2.07
C ALA A 140 17.89 -3.98 -1.08
N ASP A 141 18.03 -3.70 0.21
CA ASP A 141 18.07 -4.76 1.22
C ASP A 141 16.68 -5.40 1.34
N LYS A 142 16.64 -6.74 1.27
CA LYS A 142 15.40 -7.51 1.39
C LYS A 142 14.90 -7.57 2.83
N GLY A 143 15.78 -7.39 3.82
CA GLY A 143 15.47 -7.50 5.24
C GLY A 143 14.71 -8.78 5.56
N TRP A 144 13.54 -8.64 6.16
CA TRP A 144 12.66 -9.76 6.50
C TRP A 144 11.95 -10.33 5.25
N VAL A 145 12.05 -11.65 5.07
CA VAL A 145 11.43 -12.37 3.94
C VAL A 145 10.50 -13.45 4.49
N PHE A 146 9.25 -13.46 4.03
CA PHE A 146 8.24 -14.45 4.39
C PHE A 146 7.63 -15.07 3.14
N LEU A 147 7.53 -16.40 3.09
CA LEU A 147 7.04 -17.16 1.93
C LEU A 147 7.72 -16.77 0.59
N GLY A 148 9.02 -16.42 0.65
CA GLY A 148 9.78 -16.04 -0.54
C GLY A 148 9.56 -14.60 -1.02
N LEU A 149 8.71 -13.82 -0.38
CA LEU A 149 8.47 -12.42 -0.67
C LEU A 149 9.07 -11.52 0.41
N SER A 150 9.74 -10.44 -0.02
CA SER A 150 10.16 -9.37 0.87
C SER A 150 8.96 -8.55 1.35
N ILE A 151 9.15 -7.71 2.37
CA ILE A 151 8.10 -6.77 2.83
C ILE A 151 7.57 -5.93 1.66
N ALA A 152 8.44 -5.47 0.77
CA ALA A 152 8.03 -4.72 -0.43
C ALA A 152 7.16 -5.55 -1.39
N GLY A 153 7.43 -6.86 -1.54
CA GLY A 153 6.60 -7.76 -2.33
C GLY A 153 5.20 -7.95 -1.73
N TRP A 154 5.10 -8.06 -0.41
CA TRP A 154 3.82 -8.15 0.30
C TRP A 154 3.02 -6.84 0.22
N THR A 155 3.67 -5.69 0.37
CA THR A 155 3.00 -4.38 0.21
C THR A 155 2.53 -4.16 -1.22
N LEU A 156 3.28 -4.58 -2.23
CA LEU A 156 2.84 -4.55 -3.62
C LEU A 156 1.56 -5.38 -3.82
N SER A 157 1.55 -6.61 -3.30
CA SER A 157 0.38 -7.49 -3.37
C SER A 157 -0.83 -6.87 -2.68
N PHE A 158 -0.64 -6.23 -1.53
CA PHE A 158 -1.67 -5.49 -0.82
C PHE A 158 -2.25 -4.35 -1.67
N PHE A 159 -1.41 -3.49 -2.26
CA PHE A 159 -1.89 -2.37 -3.10
C PHE A 159 -2.69 -2.86 -4.31
N VAL A 160 -2.24 -3.92 -4.97
CA VAL A 160 -2.98 -4.53 -6.09
C VAL A 160 -4.32 -5.07 -5.60
N ALA A 161 -4.36 -5.77 -4.47
CA ALA A 161 -5.60 -6.29 -3.91
C ALA A 161 -6.61 -5.17 -3.57
N ILE A 162 -6.14 -4.05 -2.99
CA ILE A 162 -7.01 -2.90 -2.70
C ILE A 162 -7.55 -2.23 -3.97
N ALA A 163 -6.71 -2.07 -5.01
CA ALA A 163 -7.16 -1.54 -6.29
C ALA A 163 -8.30 -2.39 -6.89
N VAL A 164 -8.15 -3.71 -6.87
CA VAL A 164 -9.18 -4.64 -7.35
C VAL A 164 -10.43 -4.61 -6.45
N ALA A 165 -10.26 -4.63 -5.13
CA ALA A 165 -11.36 -4.60 -4.16
C ALA A 165 -12.18 -3.31 -4.28
N GLY A 166 -11.55 -2.16 -4.53
CA GLY A 166 -12.23 -0.88 -4.76
C GLY A 166 -13.24 -0.96 -5.90
N PHE A 167 -12.87 -1.58 -7.02
CA PHE A 167 -13.81 -1.81 -8.14
C PHE A 167 -14.91 -2.82 -7.80
N ALA A 168 -14.62 -3.83 -6.98
CA ALA A 168 -15.63 -4.80 -6.55
C ALA A 168 -16.72 -4.13 -5.68
N LEU A 169 -16.36 -3.12 -4.86
CA LEU A 169 -17.32 -2.36 -4.05
C LEU A 169 -18.32 -1.58 -4.89
N VAL A 170 -17.95 -1.16 -6.10
CA VAL A 170 -18.84 -0.42 -7.01
C VAL A 170 -19.82 -1.33 -7.73
N LYS A 171 -19.42 -2.55 -8.09
CA LYS A 171 -20.25 -3.50 -8.84
C LYS A 171 -21.40 -4.14 -8.03
N ARG A 172 -21.57 -3.75 -6.78
CA ARG A 172 -22.53 -4.36 -5.82
C ARG A 172 -23.94 -3.80 -5.92
N ASP A 173 -24.24 -2.91 -6.86
CA ASP A 173 -25.59 -2.35 -7.11
C ASP A 173 -26.27 -2.98 -8.29
#